data_1283dadbeeee1041f30a2ebe7bc3d68f
#
_entry.id   1283dadbeeee1041f30a2ebe7bc3d68f
#
_cell.length_a   1.000
_cell.length_b   1.000
_cell.length_c   1.000
_cell.angle_alpha   90.00
_cell.angle_beta   90.00
_cell.angle_gamma   90.00
#
_symmetry.space_group_name_H-M   'P 1'
#
loop_
_entity.id
_entity.type
_entity.pdbx_description
1 polymer ?
#
loop_
_entity_poly.entity_id
_entity_poly.type
_entity_poly.pdbx_seq_one_letter_code
_entity_poly.pdbx_strand_id
1 'polypeptide(L)'
;MAQVARETKVATQVAVMNEASKATRLLTEWIAAGVIGQVREAHNWSQRPYWPQGIERPKDPEPVPDGLDWDLWLGPAPARPYNHVYLPFVWRGWFDFGVGAIGDMGNYSFDTMFRALKLASPVRVDASSTPRFPETYPVGSLIHWEFPAREDRAPVTLHWYDGDLRPPRPAELEPDEHMSDVEDGEGMLLVGERGKILCGFEGQNARLIPAGRMKAFEPPPDDLPKSPGAYEEWIGAIRGGESPRASFEFEQKVVEAVLLGSIAVRMGTTLEWDAEHERIKRVAEGRAGDLEIANAQINPPRRAPWELA
;
A
#
# COMPACT_ATOMS: atom_id res chain seq x y z
N MET A 1 -6.09 -14.92 8.43
CA MET A 1 -5.96 -15.73 7.19
C MET A 1 -4.55 -16.31 7.04
N ALA A 2 -3.47 -15.54 7.17
CA ALA A 2 -2.09 -16.05 7.09
C ALA A 2 -1.80 -17.14 8.14
N GLN A 3 -2.27 -16.97 9.37
CA GLN A 3 -2.16 -18.00 10.42
C GLN A 3 -2.85 -19.30 10.02
N VAL A 4 -4.10 -19.23 9.56
CA VAL A 4 -4.85 -20.41 9.10
C VAL A 4 -4.15 -21.10 7.93
N ALA A 5 -3.60 -20.32 6.98
CA ALA A 5 -2.84 -20.87 5.87
C ALA A 5 -1.59 -21.63 6.33
N ARG A 6 -0.86 -21.11 7.34
CA ARG A 6 0.28 -21.82 7.96
C ARG A 6 -0.13 -23.11 8.65
N GLU A 7 -1.21 -23.08 9.43
CA GLU A 7 -1.74 -24.24 10.16
C GLU A 7 -2.25 -25.34 9.24
N THR A 8 -2.96 -24.95 8.18
CA THR A 8 -3.55 -25.89 7.21
C THR A 8 -2.62 -26.26 6.06
N LYS A 9 -1.50 -25.55 5.89
CA LYS A 9 -0.52 -25.73 4.81
C LYS A 9 -1.11 -25.62 3.41
N VAL A 10 -2.16 -24.82 3.25
CA VAL A 10 -2.75 -24.54 1.94
C VAL A 10 -1.88 -23.55 1.15
N ALA A 11 -1.75 -23.77 -0.14
CA ALA A 11 -1.10 -22.83 -1.04
C ALA A 11 -1.99 -21.59 -1.23
N THR A 12 -1.46 -20.42 -0.90
CA THR A 12 -2.16 -19.14 -1.01
C THR A 12 -1.43 -18.20 -1.96
N GLN A 13 -2.18 -17.41 -2.71
CA GLN A 13 -1.66 -16.40 -3.63
C GLN A 13 -2.54 -15.17 -3.57
N VAL A 14 -1.93 -14.00 -3.44
CA VAL A 14 -2.58 -12.71 -3.63
C VAL A 14 -2.42 -12.28 -5.09
N ALA A 15 -3.41 -11.60 -5.66
CA ALA A 15 -3.39 -11.18 -7.06
C ALA A 15 -2.53 -9.91 -7.29
N VAL A 16 -1.38 -9.84 -6.64
CA VAL A 16 -0.31 -8.88 -6.91
C VAL A 16 0.73 -9.60 -7.74
N MET A 17 1.09 -9.05 -8.90
CA MET A 17 1.98 -9.73 -9.86
C MET A 17 3.40 -9.15 -9.91
N ASN A 18 3.70 -8.20 -9.03
CA ASN A 18 4.99 -7.50 -9.02
C ASN A 18 6.14 -8.40 -8.61
N GLU A 19 5.89 -9.42 -7.79
CA GLU A 19 6.88 -10.43 -7.40
C GLU A 19 7.48 -11.16 -8.59
N ALA A 20 6.70 -11.32 -9.67
CA ALA A 20 7.14 -11.95 -10.92
C ALA A 20 7.82 -10.95 -11.87
N SER A 21 7.75 -9.64 -11.60
CA SER A 21 8.22 -8.62 -12.53
C SER A 21 9.75 -8.52 -12.57
N LYS A 22 10.26 -8.26 -13.78
CA LYS A 22 11.68 -7.97 -13.98
C LYS A 22 12.08 -6.68 -13.24
N ALA A 23 11.18 -5.70 -13.17
CA ALA A 23 11.42 -4.40 -12.55
C ALA A 23 11.69 -4.55 -11.05
N THR A 24 10.81 -5.25 -10.33
CA THR A 24 10.97 -5.53 -8.89
C THR A 24 12.27 -6.31 -8.62
N ARG A 25 12.59 -7.32 -9.46
CA ARG A 25 13.81 -8.09 -9.32
C ARG A 25 15.06 -7.22 -9.47
N LEU A 26 15.17 -6.45 -10.56
CA LEU A 26 16.31 -5.57 -10.79
C LEU A 26 16.47 -4.53 -9.69
N LEU A 27 15.37 -3.92 -9.24
CA LEU A 27 15.41 -2.95 -8.14
C LEU A 27 15.93 -3.61 -6.85
N THR A 28 15.48 -4.83 -6.57
CA THR A 28 15.95 -5.62 -5.42
C THR A 28 17.45 -5.91 -5.50
N GLU A 29 17.96 -6.27 -6.68
CA GLU A 29 19.40 -6.50 -6.91
C GLU A 29 20.22 -5.22 -6.71
N TRP A 30 19.76 -4.09 -7.25
CA TRP A 30 20.47 -2.82 -7.10
C TRP A 30 20.55 -2.39 -5.62
N ILE A 31 19.47 -2.56 -4.88
CA ILE A 31 19.44 -2.26 -3.44
C ILE A 31 20.35 -3.24 -2.67
N ALA A 32 20.29 -4.54 -2.97
CA ALA A 32 21.12 -5.54 -2.33
C ALA A 32 22.61 -5.31 -2.60
N ALA A 33 22.99 -4.89 -3.82
CA ALA A 33 24.34 -4.52 -4.20
C ALA A 33 24.80 -3.17 -3.59
N GLY A 34 23.91 -2.46 -2.87
CA GLY A 34 24.22 -1.19 -2.23
C GLY A 34 24.54 -0.05 -3.20
N VAL A 35 23.92 -0.04 -4.39
CA VAL A 35 24.13 0.95 -5.46
C VAL A 35 23.97 2.39 -4.96
N ILE A 36 23.01 2.62 -4.08
CA ILE A 36 22.75 3.93 -3.44
C ILE A 36 23.09 3.97 -1.94
N GLY A 37 23.77 2.95 -1.43
CA GLY A 37 24.00 2.78 0.02
C GLY A 37 22.75 2.30 0.74
N GLN A 38 22.70 2.49 2.06
CA GLN A 38 21.49 2.20 2.85
C GLN A 38 20.38 3.15 2.43
N VAL A 39 19.22 2.61 2.11
CA VAL A 39 18.02 3.42 1.83
C VAL A 39 17.48 3.97 3.15
N ARG A 40 17.16 5.26 3.17
CA ARG A 40 16.63 5.98 4.33
C ARG A 40 15.19 6.42 4.14
N GLU A 41 14.85 6.76 2.90
CA GLU A 41 13.50 7.20 2.54
C GLU A 41 13.05 6.51 1.25
N ALA A 42 11.79 6.18 1.19
CA ALA A 42 11.12 5.70 -0.01
C ALA A 42 9.85 6.53 -0.20
N HIS A 43 9.71 7.13 -1.37
CA HIS A 43 8.53 7.93 -1.72
C HIS A 43 7.80 7.24 -2.85
N ASN A 44 6.48 7.14 -2.72
CA ASN A 44 5.60 6.62 -3.75
C ASN A 44 4.39 7.53 -3.90
N TRP A 45 4.00 7.85 -5.12
CA TRP A 45 2.91 8.77 -5.38
C TRP A 45 2.00 8.28 -6.49
N SER A 46 0.70 8.59 -6.35
CA SER A 46 -0.35 8.24 -7.28
C SER A 46 -1.30 9.41 -7.54
N GLN A 47 -1.81 9.53 -8.75
CA GLN A 47 -2.84 10.52 -9.11
C GLN A 47 -4.24 10.11 -8.63
N ARG A 48 -4.40 8.88 -8.14
CA ARG A 48 -5.71 8.45 -7.59
C ARG A 48 -6.11 9.35 -6.42
N PRO A 49 -7.43 9.53 -6.18
CA PRO A 49 -8.54 8.79 -6.78
C PRO A 49 -9.04 9.37 -8.11
N TYR A 50 -9.56 8.51 -9.00
CA TYR A 50 -10.37 8.91 -10.17
C TYR A 50 -11.88 8.73 -9.91
N TRP A 51 -12.23 8.28 -8.73
CA TRP A 51 -13.61 8.11 -8.26
C TRP A 51 -13.94 9.18 -7.22
N PRO A 52 -15.26 9.49 -7.02
CA PRO A 52 -15.66 10.43 -5.99
C PRO A 52 -15.28 9.94 -4.60
N GLN A 53 -14.53 10.78 -3.87
CA GLN A 53 -14.31 10.69 -2.42
C GLN A 53 -14.18 12.10 -1.86
N GLY A 54 -14.11 12.26 -0.53
CA GLY A 54 -14.20 13.58 0.09
C GLY A 54 -15.61 14.17 -0.04
N ILE A 55 -16.62 13.33 0.05
CA ILE A 55 -18.04 13.68 -0.07
C ILE A 55 -18.83 13.18 1.14
N GLU A 56 -19.96 13.81 1.40
CA GLU A 56 -20.91 13.36 2.43
C GLU A 56 -21.79 12.22 1.93
N ARG A 57 -22.41 11.51 2.89
CA ARG A 57 -23.46 10.53 2.57
C ARG A 57 -24.60 11.19 1.81
N PRO A 58 -25.10 10.56 0.72
CA PRO A 58 -26.29 11.05 0.03
C PRO A 58 -27.49 11.04 0.98
N LYS A 59 -28.31 12.10 0.88
CA LYS A 59 -29.51 12.27 1.74
C LYS A 59 -30.72 11.53 1.18
N ASP A 60 -30.81 11.44 -0.13
CA ASP A 60 -31.98 10.89 -0.81
C ASP A 60 -31.69 9.45 -1.25
N PRO A 61 -32.51 8.48 -0.84
CA PRO A 61 -32.39 7.11 -1.34
C PRO A 61 -32.86 7.02 -2.79
N GLU A 62 -32.25 6.08 -3.52
CA GLU A 62 -32.65 5.74 -4.89
C GLU A 62 -33.23 4.32 -4.93
N PRO A 63 -34.07 4.00 -5.96
CA PRO A 63 -34.53 2.64 -6.16
C PRO A 63 -33.35 1.73 -6.49
N VAL A 64 -33.34 0.54 -5.90
CA VAL A 64 -32.35 -0.48 -6.22
C VAL A 64 -32.53 -0.91 -7.68
N PRO A 65 -31.46 -0.92 -8.50
CA PRO A 65 -31.55 -1.37 -9.88
C PRO A 65 -32.02 -2.82 -10.00
N ASP A 66 -32.76 -3.12 -11.05
CA ASP A 66 -33.20 -4.48 -11.35
C ASP A 66 -31.98 -5.44 -11.44
N GLY A 67 -32.08 -6.59 -10.82
CA GLY A 67 -31.02 -7.60 -10.81
C GLY A 67 -29.91 -7.37 -9.79
N LEU A 68 -29.92 -6.29 -9.02
CA LEU A 68 -29.01 -6.07 -7.90
C LEU A 68 -29.64 -6.52 -6.59
N ASP A 69 -29.03 -7.49 -5.92
CA ASP A 69 -29.33 -7.79 -4.52
C ASP A 69 -28.52 -6.85 -3.62
N TRP A 70 -29.16 -5.78 -3.16
CA TRP A 70 -28.51 -4.74 -2.37
C TRP A 70 -28.04 -5.23 -0.99
N ASP A 71 -28.74 -6.17 -0.39
CA ASP A 71 -28.37 -6.75 0.90
C ASP A 71 -27.10 -7.63 0.79
N LEU A 72 -27.04 -8.46 -0.23
CA LEU A 72 -25.83 -9.24 -0.53
C LEU A 72 -24.66 -8.34 -0.90
N TRP A 73 -24.89 -7.26 -1.66
CA TRP A 73 -23.83 -6.33 -2.00
C TRP A 73 -23.26 -5.60 -0.79
N LEU A 74 -24.10 -5.15 0.14
CA LEU A 74 -23.66 -4.53 1.40
C LEU A 74 -22.81 -5.50 2.24
N GLY A 75 -23.11 -6.79 2.22
CA GLY A 75 -22.36 -7.79 2.98
C GLY A 75 -22.30 -7.43 4.47
N PRO A 76 -21.11 -7.45 5.08
CA PRO A 76 -20.91 -7.15 6.50
C PRO A 76 -21.09 -5.66 6.86
N ALA A 77 -21.13 -4.76 5.89
CA ALA A 77 -21.23 -3.33 6.14
C ALA A 77 -22.58 -2.95 6.78
N PRO A 78 -22.66 -1.83 7.54
CA PRO A 78 -23.91 -1.38 8.10
C PRO A 78 -25.00 -1.16 7.05
N ALA A 79 -26.22 -1.60 7.35
CA ALA A 79 -27.37 -1.42 6.46
C ALA A 79 -27.62 0.06 6.14
N ARG A 80 -27.84 0.36 4.88
CA ARG A 80 -28.16 1.72 4.38
C ARG A 80 -29.01 1.66 3.12
N PRO A 81 -29.77 2.70 2.80
CA PRO A 81 -30.47 2.81 1.54
C PRO A 81 -29.50 2.81 0.36
N TYR A 82 -29.95 2.27 -0.78
CA TYR A 82 -29.21 2.33 -2.02
C TYR A 82 -29.08 3.76 -2.54
N ASN A 83 -27.93 4.05 -3.14
CA ASN A 83 -27.67 5.20 -3.96
C ASN A 83 -26.53 4.86 -4.95
N HIS A 84 -26.58 5.41 -6.16
CA HIS A 84 -25.60 5.14 -7.22
C HIS A 84 -24.17 5.56 -6.87
N VAL A 85 -23.97 6.43 -5.86
CA VAL A 85 -22.64 6.83 -5.39
C VAL A 85 -21.87 5.72 -4.67
N TYR A 86 -22.49 4.56 -4.42
CA TYR A 86 -21.81 3.41 -3.83
C TYR A 86 -21.27 2.41 -4.85
N LEU A 87 -21.85 2.34 -6.06
CA LEU A 87 -21.45 1.38 -7.12
C LEU A 87 -21.91 1.83 -8.51
N PRO A 88 -21.34 1.26 -9.59
CA PRO A 88 -20.15 0.42 -9.61
C PRO A 88 -18.88 1.27 -9.49
N PHE A 89 -17.72 0.68 -9.21
CA PHE A 89 -16.39 1.32 -9.19
C PHE A 89 -16.18 2.35 -8.07
N VAL A 90 -17.16 3.22 -7.78
CA VAL A 90 -17.06 4.35 -6.86
C VAL A 90 -17.03 3.97 -5.37
N TRP A 91 -17.34 2.72 -5.03
CA TRP A 91 -17.28 2.18 -3.66
C TRP A 91 -15.91 2.34 -2.98
N ARG A 92 -14.86 2.48 -3.77
CA ARG A 92 -13.47 2.62 -3.31
C ARG A 92 -13.26 3.78 -2.34
N GLY A 93 -14.01 4.86 -2.50
CA GLY A 93 -13.93 6.05 -1.67
C GLY A 93 -14.64 5.96 -0.31
N TRP A 94 -15.41 4.89 -0.06
CA TRP A 94 -16.22 4.73 1.14
C TRP A 94 -15.57 3.82 2.15
N PHE A 95 -15.47 4.24 3.43
CA PHE A 95 -14.79 3.47 4.48
C PHE A 95 -15.35 2.06 4.69
N ASP A 96 -16.66 1.86 4.48
CA ASP A 96 -17.30 0.57 4.69
C ASP A 96 -17.09 -0.41 3.53
N PHE A 97 -16.64 0.06 2.38
CA PHE A 97 -16.56 -0.74 1.15
C PHE A 97 -15.16 -0.79 0.55
N GLY A 98 -14.37 0.25 0.74
CA GLY A 98 -13.03 0.38 0.15
C GLY A 98 -12.01 0.98 1.11
N VAL A 99 -10.79 1.14 0.63
CA VAL A 99 -9.65 1.66 1.40
C VAL A 99 -9.05 2.91 0.74
N GLY A 100 -9.83 3.60 -0.11
CA GLY A 100 -9.38 4.80 -0.81
C GLY A 100 -8.23 4.53 -1.79
N ALA A 101 -7.51 5.59 -2.18
CA ALA A 101 -6.41 5.50 -3.11
C ALA A 101 -5.25 4.62 -2.58
N ILE A 102 -4.93 4.72 -1.30
CA ILE A 102 -3.87 3.90 -0.68
C ILE A 102 -4.19 2.40 -0.77
N GLY A 103 -5.44 1.99 -0.57
CA GLY A 103 -5.84 0.59 -0.66
C GLY A 103 -5.94 0.10 -2.09
N ASP A 104 -6.40 0.94 -3.02
CA ASP A 104 -6.53 0.58 -4.43
C ASP A 104 -5.16 0.41 -5.11
N MET A 105 -4.20 1.28 -4.81
CA MET A 105 -2.92 1.35 -5.50
C MET A 105 -1.73 0.91 -4.63
N GLY A 106 -1.75 1.20 -3.33
CA GLY A 106 -0.60 0.96 -2.46
C GLY A 106 -0.17 -0.50 -2.39
N ASN A 107 -1.09 -1.45 -2.46
CA ASN A 107 -0.74 -2.87 -2.46
C ASN A 107 0.22 -3.26 -3.58
N TYR A 108 0.11 -2.66 -4.76
CA TYR A 108 0.99 -2.96 -5.90
C TYR A 108 2.41 -2.44 -5.66
N SER A 109 2.56 -1.15 -5.42
CA SER A 109 3.88 -0.53 -5.26
C SER A 109 4.57 -0.91 -3.95
N PHE A 110 3.81 -1.11 -2.86
CA PHE A 110 4.36 -1.53 -1.59
C PHE A 110 4.92 -2.95 -1.66
N ASP A 111 4.30 -3.85 -2.42
CA ASP A 111 4.88 -5.18 -2.67
C ASP A 111 6.34 -5.05 -3.17
N THR A 112 6.57 -4.22 -4.20
CA THR A 112 7.92 -3.96 -4.71
C THR A 112 8.86 -3.39 -3.63
N MET A 113 8.41 -2.39 -2.85
CA MET A 113 9.23 -1.78 -1.81
C MET A 113 9.52 -2.74 -0.66
N PHE A 114 8.53 -3.51 -0.22
CA PHE A 114 8.71 -4.51 0.84
C PHE A 114 9.73 -5.58 0.46
N ARG A 115 9.74 -6.00 -0.82
CA ARG A 115 10.75 -6.95 -1.34
C ARG A 115 12.12 -6.33 -1.43
N ALA A 116 12.25 -5.19 -2.10
CA ALA A 116 13.53 -4.56 -2.34
C ALA A 116 14.22 -4.09 -1.04
N LEU A 117 13.45 -3.52 -0.11
CA LEU A 117 13.94 -2.99 1.15
C LEU A 117 13.85 -4.01 2.31
N LYS A 118 13.26 -5.19 2.06
CA LYS A 118 12.98 -6.23 3.08
C LYS A 118 12.24 -5.65 4.28
N LEU A 119 11.20 -4.86 4.05
CA LEU A 119 10.42 -4.24 5.12
C LEU A 119 9.63 -5.30 5.91
N ALA A 120 9.33 -4.96 7.15
CA ALA A 120 8.43 -5.71 8.03
C ALA A 120 7.32 -4.78 8.51
N SER A 121 6.77 -5.02 9.70
CA SER A 121 5.78 -4.14 10.29
C SER A 121 6.36 -2.77 10.64
N PRO A 122 5.66 -1.66 10.35
CA PRO A 122 6.05 -0.34 10.82
C PRO A 122 5.85 -0.25 12.34
N VAL A 123 6.53 0.70 12.98
CA VAL A 123 6.33 0.99 14.42
C VAL A 123 5.47 2.23 14.63
N ARG A 124 5.38 3.08 13.62
CA ARG A 124 4.63 4.33 13.65
C ARG A 124 4.08 4.66 12.28
N VAL A 125 2.88 5.23 12.24
CA VAL A 125 2.24 5.73 11.03
C VAL A 125 1.67 7.10 11.32
N ASP A 126 1.96 8.07 10.48
CA ASP A 126 1.45 9.43 10.54
C ASP A 126 0.70 9.77 9.27
N ALA A 127 -0.41 10.52 9.36
CA ALA A 127 -1.17 10.94 8.19
C ALA A 127 -1.68 12.37 8.30
N SER A 128 -1.54 13.08 7.19
CA SER A 128 -2.20 14.36 6.94
C SER A 128 -2.99 14.29 5.64
N SER A 129 -4.04 15.09 5.51
CA SER A 129 -4.94 15.02 4.34
C SER A 129 -5.66 16.32 4.08
N THR A 130 -6.28 16.44 2.91
CA THR A 130 -7.35 17.39 2.64
C THR A 130 -8.51 17.21 3.63
N PRO A 131 -9.54 18.07 3.68
CA PRO A 131 -10.63 17.94 4.62
C PRO A 131 -11.22 16.53 4.67
N ARG A 132 -11.38 16.00 5.89
CA ARG A 132 -11.90 14.66 6.16
C ARG A 132 -13.41 14.67 6.26
N PHE A 133 -14.00 13.59 5.81
CA PHE A 133 -15.44 13.32 5.90
C PHE A 133 -15.70 12.11 6.80
N PRO A 134 -16.88 12.00 7.41
CA PRO A 134 -17.15 10.91 8.36
C PRO A 134 -17.09 9.51 7.76
N GLU A 135 -17.40 9.36 6.47
CA GLU A 135 -17.60 8.06 5.81
C GLU A 135 -16.79 7.86 4.54
N THR A 136 -16.10 8.91 4.05
CA THR A 136 -15.30 8.82 2.83
C THR A 136 -13.87 9.25 3.07
N TYR A 137 -12.96 8.68 2.27
CA TYR A 137 -11.57 9.10 2.25
C TYR A 137 -11.45 10.55 1.74
N PRO A 138 -10.44 11.30 2.20
CA PRO A 138 -10.15 12.63 1.69
C PRO A 138 -9.69 12.57 0.22
N VAL A 139 -9.82 13.70 -0.50
CA VAL A 139 -9.42 13.78 -1.92
C VAL A 139 -7.92 13.56 -2.12
N GLY A 140 -7.10 13.96 -1.16
CA GLY A 140 -5.67 13.72 -1.18
C GLY A 140 -5.13 13.49 0.21
N SER A 141 -4.14 12.60 0.32
CA SER A 141 -3.49 12.26 1.58
C SER A 141 -1.97 12.15 1.45
N LEU A 142 -1.31 12.39 2.57
CA LEU A 142 0.09 12.21 2.81
C LEU A 142 0.24 11.27 3.99
N ILE A 143 0.92 10.13 3.79
CA ILE A 143 1.06 9.13 4.85
C ILE A 143 2.54 8.76 4.99
N HIS A 144 3.01 8.64 6.23
CA HIS A 144 4.38 8.28 6.55
C HIS A 144 4.40 7.06 7.47
N TRP A 145 5.21 6.08 7.14
CA TRP A 145 5.47 4.91 7.99
C TRP A 145 6.92 4.89 8.41
N GLU A 146 7.18 4.70 9.68
CA GLU A 146 8.52 4.49 10.22
C GLU A 146 8.76 2.98 10.40
N PHE A 147 9.75 2.47 9.67
CA PHE A 147 10.23 1.10 9.81
C PHE A 147 11.53 1.10 10.60
N PRO A 148 11.65 0.28 11.66
CA PRO A 148 12.83 0.24 12.49
C PRO A 148 14.02 -0.39 11.77
N ALA A 149 15.22 -0.12 12.26
CA ALA A 149 16.42 -0.84 11.83
C ALA A 149 16.26 -2.35 12.09
N ARG A 150 16.78 -3.17 11.18
CA ARG A 150 16.77 -4.63 11.31
C ARG A 150 18.04 -5.22 10.73
N GLU A 151 18.67 -6.14 11.46
CA GLU A 151 19.91 -6.77 11.04
C GLU A 151 20.96 -5.73 10.61
N ASP A 152 21.40 -5.80 9.34
CA ASP A 152 22.33 -4.87 8.71
C ASP A 152 21.64 -3.68 8.00
N ARG A 153 20.31 -3.54 8.16
CA ARG A 153 19.52 -2.51 7.47
C ARG A 153 19.19 -1.34 8.38
N ALA A 154 19.41 -0.17 7.85
CA ALA A 154 19.04 1.09 8.48
C ALA A 154 17.52 1.24 8.63
N PRO A 155 17.04 2.09 9.55
CA PRO A 155 15.64 2.47 9.60
C PRO A 155 15.25 3.20 8.31
N VAL A 156 14.01 2.98 7.85
CA VAL A 156 13.46 3.55 6.61
C VAL A 156 12.16 4.26 6.92
N THR A 157 11.98 5.46 6.35
CA THR A 157 10.68 6.12 6.29
C THR A 157 10.09 5.94 4.91
N LEU A 158 8.88 5.37 4.84
CA LEU A 158 8.11 5.27 3.60
C LEU A 158 7.08 6.38 3.57
N HIS A 159 6.95 7.05 2.43
CA HIS A 159 6.04 8.15 2.19
C HIS A 159 5.10 7.82 1.03
N TRP A 160 3.82 7.93 1.28
CA TRP A 160 2.77 7.84 0.27
C TRP A 160 2.14 9.20 0.02
N TYR A 161 1.83 9.45 -1.25
CA TYR A 161 1.15 10.66 -1.70
C TYR A 161 0.04 10.27 -2.66
N ASP A 162 -1.18 10.78 -2.47
CA ASP A 162 -2.28 10.62 -3.40
C ASP A 162 -3.04 11.92 -3.65
N GLY A 163 -4.00 11.92 -4.58
CA GLY A 163 -4.75 13.11 -4.94
C GLY A 163 -3.87 14.18 -5.61
N ASP A 164 -3.01 13.78 -6.54
CA ASP A 164 -2.02 14.62 -7.23
C ASP A 164 -0.93 15.24 -6.33
N LEU A 165 -0.89 14.88 -5.05
CA LEU A 165 0.24 15.24 -4.20
C LEU A 165 1.50 14.47 -4.64
N ARG A 166 2.65 15.09 -4.51
CA ARG A 166 3.94 14.52 -4.93
C ARG A 166 5.04 14.84 -3.94
N PRO A 167 6.09 14.01 -3.87
CA PRO A 167 7.28 14.37 -3.11
C PRO A 167 7.98 15.61 -3.69
N PRO A 168 8.79 16.29 -2.89
CA PRO A 168 9.65 17.35 -3.40
C PRO A 168 10.50 16.85 -4.57
N ARG A 169 10.62 17.68 -5.62
CA ARG A 169 11.46 17.34 -6.76
C ARG A 169 12.93 17.25 -6.31
N PRO A 170 13.63 16.15 -6.60
CA PRO A 170 15.06 16.04 -6.33
C PRO A 170 15.86 17.13 -7.04
N ALA A 171 16.78 17.78 -6.31
CA ALA A 171 17.62 18.83 -6.87
C ALA A 171 18.61 18.32 -7.93
N GLU A 172 18.83 17.02 -7.98
CA GLU A 172 19.72 16.34 -8.94
C GLU A 172 19.10 16.19 -10.34
N LEU A 173 17.81 16.41 -10.49
CA LEU A 173 17.13 16.36 -11.79
C LEU A 173 17.36 17.63 -12.59
N GLU A 174 17.75 17.48 -13.84
CA GLU A 174 17.86 18.59 -14.79
C GLU A 174 16.47 19.23 -15.03
N PRO A 175 16.40 20.51 -15.42
CA PRO A 175 15.13 21.23 -15.55
C PRO A 175 14.09 20.55 -16.46
N ASP A 176 14.54 19.84 -17.48
CA ASP A 176 13.73 19.11 -18.47
C ASP A 176 13.47 17.64 -18.14
N GLU A 177 14.05 17.13 -17.06
CA GLU A 177 13.79 15.76 -16.61
C GLU A 177 12.47 15.66 -15.84
N HIS A 178 11.72 14.58 -16.05
CA HIS A 178 10.48 14.31 -15.34
C HIS A 178 10.71 13.40 -14.13
N MET A 179 9.87 13.56 -13.11
CA MET A 179 9.86 12.68 -11.94
C MET A 179 9.17 11.34 -12.21
N SER A 180 8.47 11.23 -13.32
CA SER A 180 7.75 10.02 -13.75
C SER A 180 8.11 9.71 -15.20
N ASP A 181 8.22 8.43 -15.50
CA ASP A 181 8.48 7.95 -16.87
C ASP A 181 7.21 7.78 -17.71
N VAL A 182 6.04 7.91 -17.06
CA VAL A 182 4.73 7.79 -17.70
C VAL A 182 3.97 9.11 -17.63
N GLU A 183 3.15 9.39 -18.64
CA GLU A 183 2.34 10.62 -18.71
C GLU A 183 1.43 10.80 -17.49
N ASP A 184 1.02 9.71 -16.86
CA ASP A 184 0.17 9.71 -15.67
C ASP A 184 0.84 10.30 -14.43
N GLY A 185 2.17 10.50 -14.44
CA GLY A 185 2.87 11.16 -13.35
C GLY A 185 2.94 10.39 -12.05
N GLU A 186 2.64 9.10 -12.02
CA GLU A 186 2.86 8.20 -10.88
C GLU A 186 4.32 7.73 -10.84
N GLY A 187 4.85 7.44 -9.65
CA GLY A 187 6.24 7.01 -9.56
C GLY A 187 6.70 6.63 -8.16
N MET A 188 7.97 6.27 -8.09
CA MET A 188 8.67 5.90 -6.88
C MET A 188 10.08 6.52 -6.87
N LEU A 189 10.48 7.03 -5.71
CA LEU A 189 11.81 7.57 -5.47
C LEU A 189 12.40 6.90 -4.22
N LEU A 190 13.55 6.26 -4.37
CA LEU A 190 14.33 5.73 -3.25
C LEU A 190 15.52 6.65 -2.97
N VAL A 191 15.66 7.06 -1.71
CA VAL A 191 16.72 7.95 -1.24
C VAL A 191 17.66 7.16 -0.34
N GLY A 192 18.87 6.94 -0.80
CA GLY A 192 19.93 6.26 -0.07
C GLY A 192 21.04 7.22 0.34
N GLU A 193 21.95 6.74 1.20
CA GLU A 193 23.08 7.51 1.73
C GLU A 193 24.07 7.97 0.64
N ARG A 194 24.11 7.30 -0.48
CA ARG A 194 25.06 7.55 -1.57
C ARG A 194 24.39 7.88 -2.90
N GLY A 195 23.07 8.11 -2.93
CA GLY A 195 22.36 8.52 -4.12
C GLY A 195 20.89 8.16 -4.11
N LYS A 196 20.26 8.34 -5.27
CA LYS A 196 18.82 8.16 -5.42
C LYS A 196 18.51 7.33 -6.65
N ILE A 197 17.44 6.52 -6.56
CA ILE A 197 16.84 5.79 -7.68
C ILE A 197 15.45 6.37 -7.90
N LEU A 198 15.17 6.76 -9.14
CA LEU A 198 13.86 7.17 -9.60
C LEU A 198 13.32 6.10 -10.56
N CYS A 199 12.05 5.70 -10.40
CA CYS A 199 11.43 4.68 -11.23
C CYS A 199 9.92 4.89 -11.36
N GLY A 200 9.28 4.11 -12.21
CA GLY A 200 7.83 4.05 -12.29
C GLY A 200 7.20 3.55 -11.00
N PHE A 201 5.90 3.60 -10.94
CA PHE A 201 5.10 3.37 -9.73
C PHE A 201 5.40 2.05 -9.00
N GLU A 202 5.69 0.99 -9.74
CA GLU A 202 6.01 -0.35 -9.24
C GLU A 202 7.48 -0.75 -9.49
N GLY A 203 8.35 0.24 -9.70
CA GLY A 203 9.78 0.01 -9.91
C GLY A 203 10.21 -0.08 -11.38
N GLN A 204 9.32 0.13 -12.35
CA GLN A 204 9.65 0.10 -13.78
C GLN A 204 10.68 1.18 -14.12
N ASN A 205 11.49 0.91 -15.13
CA ASN A 205 12.45 1.86 -15.69
C ASN A 205 13.35 2.54 -14.65
N ALA A 206 13.80 1.78 -13.64
CA ALA A 206 14.66 2.27 -12.58
C ALA A 206 15.91 2.95 -13.14
N ARG A 207 16.19 4.16 -12.68
CA ARG A 207 17.37 4.95 -13.07
C ARG A 207 18.00 5.66 -11.87
N LEU A 208 19.31 5.77 -11.90
CA LEU A 208 20.04 6.61 -10.98
C LEU A 208 19.93 8.08 -11.41
N ILE A 209 19.80 8.96 -10.45
CA ILE A 209 19.86 10.42 -10.66
C ILE A 209 21.09 10.99 -9.96
N PRO A 210 21.80 11.99 -10.57
CA PRO A 210 21.55 12.59 -11.89
C PRO A 210 21.86 11.66 -13.07
N ALA A 211 21.40 12.02 -14.29
CA ALA A 211 21.58 11.24 -15.51
C ALA A 211 23.05 10.86 -15.81
N GLY A 212 24.00 11.71 -15.45
CA GLY A 212 25.45 11.42 -15.59
C GLY A 212 25.88 10.19 -14.79
N ARG A 213 25.27 9.96 -13.63
CA ARG A 213 25.53 8.77 -12.81
C ARG A 213 24.97 7.52 -13.46
N MET A 214 23.78 7.60 -14.05
CA MET A 214 23.17 6.47 -14.78
C MET A 214 24.01 6.07 -16.00
N LYS A 215 24.58 7.05 -16.73
CA LYS A 215 25.46 6.75 -17.89
C LYS A 215 26.73 6.02 -17.52
N ALA A 216 27.26 6.23 -16.32
CA ALA A 216 28.48 5.59 -15.82
C ALA A 216 28.17 4.31 -15.01
N PHE A 217 26.91 3.94 -14.88
CA PHE A 217 26.49 2.81 -14.05
C PHE A 217 26.60 1.49 -14.79
N GLU A 218 27.33 0.56 -14.19
CA GLU A 218 27.38 -0.83 -14.59
C GLU A 218 26.43 -1.62 -13.66
N PRO A 219 25.32 -2.16 -14.17
CA PRO A 219 24.37 -2.90 -13.34
C PRO A 219 25.01 -4.14 -12.73
N PRO A 220 24.65 -4.52 -11.51
CA PRO A 220 25.04 -5.81 -10.96
C PRO A 220 24.48 -6.95 -11.82
N PRO A 221 25.06 -8.17 -11.73
CA PRO A 221 24.52 -9.34 -12.42
C PRO A 221 23.04 -9.58 -12.11
N ASP A 222 22.25 -10.05 -13.09
CA ASP A 222 20.85 -10.48 -12.94
C ASP A 222 20.82 -11.91 -12.39
N ASP A 223 21.15 -12.07 -11.10
CA ASP A 223 21.36 -13.38 -10.45
C ASP A 223 20.15 -13.87 -9.65
N LEU A 224 19.18 -12.98 -9.36
CA LEU A 224 17.99 -13.40 -8.63
C LEU A 224 17.14 -14.38 -9.46
N PRO A 225 16.57 -15.42 -8.82
CA PRO A 225 15.74 -16.41 -9.51
C PRO A 225 14.57 -15.73 -10.24
N LYS A 226 14.44 -16.07 -11.53
CA LYS A 226 13.30 -15.59 -12.34
C LYS A 226 12.05 -16.34 -11.94
N SER A 227 10.93 -15.60 -11.88
CA SER A 227 9.63 -16.21 -11.66
C SER A 227 9.14 -16.86 -12.97
N PRO A 228 8.52 -18.04 -12.90
CA PRO A 228 7.81 -18.61 -14.04
C PRO A 228 6.48 -17.87 -14.31
N GLY A 229 6.03 -17.02 -13.38
CA GLY A 229 4.75 -16.33 -13.38
C GLY A 229 3.96 -16.61 -12.11
N ALA A 230 3.13 -15.65 -11.68
CA ALA A 230 2.37 -15.73 -10.43
C ALA A 230 1.43 -16.95 -10.39
N TYR A 231 0.75 -17.25 -11.49
CA TYR A 231 -0.15 -18.41 -11.58
C TYR A 231 0.62 -19.72 -11.56
N GLU A 232 1.75 -19.80 -12.25
CA GLU A 232 2.62 -20.97 -12.30
C GLU A 232 3.23 -21.25 -10.92
N GLU A 233 3.63 -20.23 -10.18
CA GLU A 233 4.09 -20.37 -8.78
C GLU A 233 2.97 -20.95 -7.90
N TRP A 234 1.76 -20.41 -7.99
CA TRP A 234 0.63 -20.91 -7.21
C TRP A 234 0.24 -22.34 -7.55
N ILE A 235 0.12 -22.68 -8.85
CA ILE A 235 -0.15 -24.03 -9.32
C ILE A 235 0.98 -24.99 -8.89
N GLY A 236 2.22 -24.54 -8.97
CA GLY A 236 3.38 -25.30 -8.50
C GLY A 236 3.29 -25.64 -7.01
N ALA A 237 2.95 -24.64 -6.19
CA ALA A 237 2.76 -24.83 -4.75
C ALA A 237 1.60 -25.78 -4.40
N ILE A 238 0.48 -25.71 -5.11
CA ILE A 238 -0.65 -26.67 -4.96
C ILE A 238 -0.19 -28.11 -5.24
N ARG A 239 0.78 -28.29 -6.13
CA ARG A 239 1.35 -29.60 -6.49
C ARG A 239 2.50 -30.05 -5.57
N GLY A 240 2.74 -29.31 -4.47
CA GLY A 240 3.76 -29.64 -3.47
C GLY A 240 5.14 -28.99 -3.71
N GLY A 241 5.23 -27.98 -4.60
CA GLY A 241 6.40 -27.15 -4.80
C GLY A 241 6.58 -26.08 -3.71
N GLU A 242 7.46 -25.11 -3.97
CA GLU A 242 7.72 -23.98 -3.08
C GLU A 242 6.49 -23.07 -2.91
N SER A 243 6.41 -22.39 -1.77
CA SER A 243 5.36 -21.40 -1.51
C SER A 243 5.45 -20.25 -2.52
N PRO A 244 4.30 -19.75 -3.05
CA PRO A 244 4.31 -18.62 -3.95
C PRO A 244 4.91 -17.38 -3.28
N ARG A 245 5.57 -16.55 -4.05
CA ARG A 245 6.20 -15.32 -3.52
C ARG A 245 5.17 -14.33 -2.97
N ALA A 246 3.99 -14.22 -3.59
CA ALA A 246 2.87 -13.42 -3.10
C ALA A 246 1.91 -14.24 -2.23
N SER A 247 2.45 -15.10 -1.35
CA SER A 247 1.67 -15.85 -0.37
C SER A 247 1.04 -14.92 0.68
N PHE A 248 -0.02 -15.38 1.35
CA PHE A 248 -0.62 -14.64 2.47
C PHE A 248 0.39 -14.32 3.57
N GLU A 249 1.40 -15.16 3.76
CA GLU A 249 2.45 -14.93 4.76
C GLU A 249 3.33 -13.72 4.41
N PHE A 250 3.63 -13.51 3.15
CA PHE A 250 4.37 -12.32 2.73
C PHE A 250 3.46 -11.08 2.69
N GLU A 251 2.31 -11.19 2.01
CA GLU A 251 1.45 -10.06 1.73
C GLU A 251 0.74 -9.49 2.96
N GLN A 252 0.59 -10.27 4.05
CA GLN A 252 0.03 -9.74 5.30
C GLN A 252 0.78 -8.49 5.79
N LYS A 253 2.10 -8.40 5.57
CA LYS A 253 2.92 -7.25 6.00
C LYS A 253 2.63 -6.00 5.16
N VAL A 254 2.43 -6.21 3.86
CA VAL A 254 2.06 -5.14 2.92
C VAL A 254 0.67 -4.62 3.26
N VAL A 255 -0.29 -5.52 3.41
CA VAL A 255 -1.68 -5.19 3.77
C VAL A 255 -1.77 -4.51 5.14
N GLU A 256 -1.00 -4.98 6.13
CA GLU A 256 -0.89 -4.34 7.45
C GLU A 256 -0.49 -2.86 7.32
N ALA A 257 0.58 -2.57 6.58
CA ALA A 257 1.04 -1.20 6.40
C ALA A 257 -0.02 -0.34 5.70
N VAL A 258 -0.64 -0.83 4.63
CA VAL A 258 -1.71 -0.15 3.88
C VAL A 258 -2.90 0.17 4.80
N LEU A 259 -3.37 -0.82 5.58
CA LEU A 259 -4.52 -0.64 6.48
C LEU A 259 -4.20 0.29 7.65
N LEU A 260 -3.00 0.25 8.21
CA LEU A 260 -2.57 1.20 9.24
C LEU A 260 -2.53 2.63 8.69
N GLY A 261 -2.06 2.82 7.44
CA GLY A 261 -2.14 4.10 6.74
C GLY A 261 -3.58 4.60 6.60
N SER A 262 -4.48 3.71 6.20
CA SER A 262 -5.93 4.01 6.13
C SER A 262 -6.50 4.46 7.48
N ILE A 263 -6.19 3.75 8.56
CA ILE A 263 -6.64 4.13 9.90
C ILE A 263 -6.05 5.49 10.30
N ALA A 264 -4.77 5.75 10.04
CA ALA A 264 -4.14 7.03 10.34
C ALA A 264 -4.82 8.19 9.59
N VAL A 265 -5.17 8.01 8.32
CA VAL A 265 -5.94 9.01 7.53
C VAL A 265 -7.31 9.25 8.16
N ARG A 266 -8.05 8.21 8.52
CA ARG A 266 -9.38 8.32 9.14
C ARG A 266 -9.31 9.02 10.49
N MET A 267 -8.29 8.71 11.30
CA MET A 267 -8.06 9.35 12.60
C MET A 267 -7.47 10.77 12.46
N GLY A 268 -6.71 11.03 11.38
CA GLY A 268 -6.00 12.30 11.13
C GLY A 268 -4.94 12.59 12.16
N THR A 269 -4.19 11.58 12.58
CA THR A 269 -3.19 11.67 13.64
C THR A 269 -2.19 10.53 13.52
N THR A 270 -1.11 10.63 14.29
CA THR A 270 -0.09 9.60 14.38
C THR A 270 -0.55 8.42 15.23
N LEU A 271 -0.28 7.22 14.75
CA LEU A 271 -0.51 5.95 15.43
C LEU A 271 0.81 5.26 15.74
N GLU A 272 0.98 4.73 16.94
CA GLU A 272 2.06 3.80 17.26
C GLU A 272 1.53 2.37 17.26
N TRP A 273 2.18 1.51 16.48
CA TRP A 273 1.79 0.12 16.26
C TRP A 273 2.58 -0.85 17.12
N ASP A 274 1.90 -1.87 17.61
CA ASP A 274 2.45 -3.04 18.29
C ASP A 274 2.15 -4.28 17.44
N ALA A 275 3.10 -4.64 16.59
CA ALA A 275 2.93 -5.73 15.64
C ALA A 275 2.85 -7.12 16.31
N GLU A 276 3.46 -7.27 17.49
CA GLU A 276 3.42 -8.54 18.24
C GLU A 276 2.01 -8.84 18.75
N HIS A 277 1.28 -7.81 19.16
CA HIS A 277 -0.07 -7.93 19.71
C HIS A 277 -1.16 -7.46 18.72
N GLU A 278 -0.79 -7.14 17.49
CA GLU A 278 -1.70 -6.68 16.42
C GLU A 278 -2.65 -5.56 16.88
N ARG A 279 -2.10 -4.52 17.54
CA ARG A 279 -2.89 -3.41 18.09
C ARG A 279 -2.19 -2.06 17.97
N ILE A 280 -2.97 -1.01 17.92
CA ILE A 280 -2.51 0.36 18.11
C ILE A 280 -2.32 0.57 19.61
N LYS A 281 -1.08 0.86 20.03
CA LYS A 281 -0.73 1.05 21.45
C LYS A 281 -0.84 2.50 21.89
N ARG A 282 -0.80 3.45 20.96
CA ARG A 282 -0.92 4.88 21.23
C ARG A 282 -1.45 5.65 20.03
N VAL A 283 -2.25 6.66 20.30
CA VAL A 283 -2.69 7.72 19.37
C VAL A 283 -2.06 9.02 19.85
N ALA A 284 -1.25 9.68 19.00
CA ALA A 284 -0.60 10.93 19.37
C ALA A 284 -1.65 12.05 19.42
N GLU A 285 -1.52 12.95 20.39
CA GLU A 285 -2.45 14.07 20.60
C GLU A 285 -3.93 13.65 20.67
N GLY A 286 -4.17 12.38 20.98
CA GLY A 286 -5.48 11.77 21.03
C GLY A 286 -6.32 12.29 22.20
N ARG A 287 -7.63 12.35 21.99
CA ARG A 287 -8.64 12.60 23.02
C ARG A 287 -8.95 11.30 23.76
N ALA A 288 -9.61 11.41 24.90
CA ALA A 288 -10.11 10.23 25.60
C ALA A 288 -11.03 9.42 24.67
N GLY A 289 -10.75 8.12 24.54
CA GLY A 289 -11.48 7.20 23.64
C GLY A 289 -10.89 7.02 22.24
N ASP A 290 -9.99 7.88 21.76
CA ASP A 290 -9.42 7.76 20.41
C ASP A 290 -8.66 6.46 20.20
N LEU A 291 -7.98 5.94 21.22
CA LEU A 291 -7.29 4.67 21.16
C LEU A 291 -8.24 3.48 20.94
N GLU A 292 -9.39 3.50 21.60
CA GLU A 292 -10.44 2.48 21.43
C GLU A 292 -11.06 2.57 20.04
N ILE A 293 -11.35 3.79 19.58
CA ILE A 293 -11.88 4.04 18.22
C ILE A 293 -10.88 3.55 17.16
N ALA A 294 -9.58 3.83 17.31
CA ALA A 294 -8.56 3.39 16.37
C ALA A 294 -8.46 1.86 16.33
N ASN A 295 -8.43 1.19 17.49
CA ASN A 295 -8.37 -0.26 17.56
C ASN A 295 -9.66 -0.95 17.05
N ALA A 296 -10.82 -0.35 17.23
CA ALA A 296 -12.07 -0.86 16.68
C ALA A 296 -12.07 -0.90 15.14
N GLN A 297 -11.24 -0.10 14.48
CA GLN A 297 -11.10 -0.12 13.02
C GLN A 297 -10.28 -1.29 12.49
N ILE A 298 -9.48 -1.95 13.34
CA ILE A 298 -8.71 -3.15 12.96
C ILE A 298 -9.65 -4.33 12.70
N ASN A 299 -10.68 -4.44 13.52
CA ASN A 299 -11.70 -5.48 13.39
C ASN A 299 -13.10 -4.86 13.56
N PRO A 300 -13.61 -4.16 12.54
CA PRO A 300 -14.87 -3.48 12.62
C PRO A 300 -16.04 -4.45 12.85
N PRO A 301 -17.09 -4.03 13.59
CA PRO A 301 -18.26 -4.85 13.82
C PRO A 301 -18.95 -5.17 12.49
N ARG A 302 -19.48 -6.37 12.39
CA ARG A 302 -20.22 -6.86 11.23
C ARG A 302 -21.69 -6.97 11.57
N ARG A 303 -22.56 -6.65 10.62
CA ARG A 303 -24.01 -6.85 10.81
C ARG A 303 -24.37 -8.34 10.64
N ALA A 304 -25.45 -8.79 11.31
CA ALA A 304 -26.02 -10.11 11.09
C ALA A 304 -26.58 -10.23 9.64
N PRO A 305 -26.47 -11.38 8.97
CA PRO A 305 -25.88 -12.63 9.42
C PRO A 305 -24.37 -12.80 9.07
N TRP A 306 -23.67 -11.69 8.80
CA TRP A 306 -22.28 -11.66 8.31
C TRP A 306 -21.23 -11.70 9.43
N GLU A 307 -21.63 -12.01 10.64
CA GLU A 307 -20.71 -12.21 11.77
C GLU A 307 -19.80 -13.42 11.51
N LEU A 308 -18.55 -13.29 11.93
CA LEU A 308 -17.65 -14.46 11.91
C LEU A 308 -18.04 -15.38 13.08
N ALA A 309 -18.16 -16.67 12.80
CA ALA A 309 -18.35 -17.71 13.80
C ALA A 309 -17.12 -17.84 14.71
#